data_de82c886eccfd40633b093cac897b666
#
_entry.id   de82c886eccfd40633b093cac897b666
#
_cell.length_a   1.000
_cell.length_b   1.000
_cell.length_c   1.000
_cell.angle_alpha   90.00
_cell.angle_beta   90.00
_cell.angle_gamma   90.00
#
_symmetry.space_group_name_H-M   'P 1'
#
loop_
_entity.id
_entity.type
_entity.pdbx_description
1 polymer ?
#
loop_
_entity_poly.entity_id
_entity_poly.type
_entity_poly.pdbx_seq_one_letter_code
_entity_poly.pdbx_strand_id
1 'polypeptide(L)'
;SETIEMFELLKTDIESSNEETVPIWELVWRGCISVPEEYYLNDVSLAPDGSLFTTHMHSKTLSILEFLFKSITKGKTGFAMRWDRELGFSEISKSRGGQPNGIVYDNSTDSLHISLNLSDKIISIDLRENKIINAFSLNSPDNLVFDGQNLWVTNFEHEILDALRCVDSVCPLPFRVTKLDAKSYKVLESWFFAGEPFGLPSVAVPISNELISGQIVLGSFMSDRLAYFNADQK
;
A
#
# COMPACT_ATOMS: atom_id res chain seq x y z
N SER A 1 14.24 17.15 -1.37
CA SER A 1 13.00 16.93 -0.61
C SER A 1 12.08 16.03 -1.43
N GLU A 2 11.27 15.21 -0.76
CA GLU A 2 10.21 14.45 -1.40
C GLU A 2 8.97 15.33 -1.55
N THR A 3 8.09 14.97 -2.49
CA THR A 3 6.81 15.63 -2.72
C THR A 3 5.71 14.58 -2.88
N ILE A 4 4.50 14.94 -2.45
CA ILE A 4 3.28 14.20 -2.79
C ILE A 4 2.65 14.96 -3.95
N GLU A 5 2.64 14.36 -5.13
CA GLU A 5 2.09 14.95 -6.35
C GLU A 5 0.59 14.66 -6.47
N MET A 6 -0.18 15.67 -6.85
CA MET A 6 -1.61 15.56 -7.02
C MET A 6 -1.99 15.69 -8.50
N PHE A 7 -2.68 14.69 -9.00
CA PHE A 7 -3.24 14.68 -10.35
C PHE A 7 -4.75 14.49 -10.29
N GLU A 8 -5.44 15.17 -11.19
CA GLU A 8 -6.85 14.94 -11.45
C GLU A 8 -6.99 14.10 -12.72
N LEU A 9 -7.79 13.03 -12.64
CA LEU A 9 -8.13 12.22 -13.80
C LEU A 9 -9.37 12.80 -14.47
N LEU A 10 -9.19 13.41 -15.64
CA LEU A 10 -10.28 13.96 -16.44
C LEU A 10 -10.71 12.95 -17.50
N LYS A 11 -12.03 12.83 -17.68
CA LYS A 11 -12.64 12.07 -18.76
C LYS A 11 -13.26 13.04 -19.75
N THR A 12 -12.86 12.96 -21.01
CA THR A 12 -13.46 13.70 -22.11
C THR A 12 -13.98 12.71 -23.14
N ASP A 13 -15.25 12.79 -23.47
CA ASP A 13 -15.85 11.95 -24.50
C ASP A 13 -15.71 12.67 -25.84
N ILE A 14 -15.10 12.01 -26.82
CA ILE A 14 -14.97 12.52 -28.19
C ILE A 14 -15.79 11.64 -29.14
N GLU A 15 -16.47 12.27 -30.08
CA GLU A 15 -17.15 11.58 -31.18
C GLU A 15 -16.10 11.07 -32.17
N SER A 16 -16.09 9.79 -32.43
CA SER A 16 -15.27 9.20 -33.49
C SER A 16 -15.96 9.39 -34.84
N SER A 17 -15.21 9.22 -35.92
CA SER A 17 -15.73 9.32 -37.30
C SER A 17 -16.85 8.30 -37.62
N ASN A 18 -17.13 7.35 -36.76
CA ASN A 18 -18.15 6.33 -36.89
C ASN A 18 -19.36 6.53 -35.95
N GLU A 19 -19.57 7.75 -35.43
CA GLU A 19 -20.62 8.10 -34.46
C GLU A 19 -20.48 7.36 -33.10
N GLU A 20 -19.36 6.68 -32.85
CA GLU A 20 -19.09 6.06 -31.56
C GLU A 20 -18.39 7.06 -30.64
N THR A 21 -18.87 7.17 -29.41
CA THR A 21 -18.24 8.01 -28.38
C THR A 21 -17.09 7.23 -27.75
N VAL A 22 -15.88 7.77 -27.85
CA VAL A 22 -14.69 7.16 -27.25
C VAL A 22 -14.22 8.04 -26.10
N PRO A 23 -14.07 7.47 -24.87
CA PRO A 23 -13.54 8.23 -23.75
C PRO A 23 -12.03 8.41 -23.90
N ILE A 24 -11.58 9.65 -23.76
CA ILE A 24 -10.18 9.99 -23.57
C ILE A 24 -9.98 10.34 -22.10
N TRP A 25 -8.95 9.77 -21.50
CA TRP A 25 -8.55 10.02 -20.13
C TRP A 25 -7.25 10.82 -20.10
N GLU A 26 -7.23 11.86 -19.30
CA GLU A 26 -6.06 12.74 -19.13
C GLU A 26 -5.76 12.90 -17.66
N LEU A 27 -4.47 12.77 -17.28
CA LEU A 27 -3.98 13.12 -15.94
C LEU A 27 -3.49 14.57 -15.95
N VAL A 28 -4.20 15.44 -15.25
CA VAL A 28 -3.86 16.85 -15.14
C VAL A 28 -3.23 17.12 -13.78
N TRP A 29 -1.99 17.59 -13.77
CA TRP A 29 -1.30 17.97 -12.55
C TRP A 29 -1.99 19.17 -11.87
N ARG A 30 -2.22 19.07 -10.56
CA ARG A 30 -2.94 20.06 -9.74
C ARG A 30 -2.10 20.69 -8.66
N GLY A 31 -0.92 20.17 -8.41
CA GLY A 31 -0.01 20.70 -7.41
C GLY A 31 0.74 19.61 -6.67
N CYS A 32 1.53 20.03 -5.70
CA CYS A 32 2.26 19.14 -4.83
C CYS A 32 2.29 19.64 -3.39
N ILE A 33 2.55 18.71 -2.47
CA ILE A 33 2.81 18.96 -1.07
C ILE A 33 4.27 18.66 -0.80
N SER A 34 5.04 19.65 -0.36
CA SER A 34 6.44 19.46 0.04
C SER A 34 6.51 18.70 1.35
N VAL A 35 7.28 17.63 1.36
CA VAL A 35 7.51 16.79 2.54
C VAL A 35 8.73 17.32 3.31
N PRO A 36 8.66 17.45 4.65
CA PRO A 36 9.82 17.79 5.48
C PRO A 36 11.00 16.83 5.22
N GLU A 37 12.22 17.36 5.21
CA GLU A 37 13.42 16.61 4.77
C GLU A 37 13.72 15.37 5.60
N GLU A 38 13.34 15.36 6.85
CA GLU A 38 13.53 14.24 7.78
C GLU A 38 12.67 13.01 7.48
N TYR A 39 11.59 13.16 6.72
CA TYR A 39 10.67 12.08 6.43
C TYR A 39 11.01 11.35 5.14
N TYR A 40 10.83 10.04 5.17
CA TYR A 40 10.92 9.12 4.03
C TYR A 40 9.58 8.41 3.88
N LEU A 41 8.80 8.88 2.89
CA LEU A 41 7.43 8.42 2.69
C LEU A 41 7.39 7.13 1.84
N ASN A 42 6.29 6.39 1.99
CA ASN A 42 6.02 5.21 1.18
C ASN A 42 4.66 5.29 0.49
N ASP A 43 3.57 5.32 1.25
CA ASP A 43 2.22 5.20 0.71
C ASP A 43 1.33 6.38 1.15
N VAL A 44 0.26 6.63 0.39
CA VAL A 44 -0.67 7.76 0.59
C VAL A 44 -2.11 7.29 0.45
N SER A 45 -2.96 7.70 1.41
CA SER A 45 -4.40 7.52 1.35
C SER A 45 -5.13 8.85 1.52
N LEU A 46 -6.13 9.11 0.67
CA LEU A 46 -6.89 10.36 0.67
C LEU A 46 -8.11 10.25 1.58
N ALA A 47 -8.45 11.36 2.24
CA ALA A 47 -9.71 11.51 2.95
C ALA A 47 -10.67 12.44 2.19
N PRO A 48 -12.00 12.28 2.35
CA PRO A 48 -12.99 13.10 1.66
C PRO A 48 -12.95 14.59 1.99
N ASP A 49 -12.38 14.96 3.13
CA ASP A 49 -12.20 16.35 3.58
C ASP A 49 -11.00 17.06 2.90
N GLY A 50 -10.28 16.36 2.03
CA GLY A 50 -9.09 16.86 1.36
C GLY A 50 -7.81 16.72 2.18
N SER A 51 -7.86 16.16 3.38
CA SER A 51 -6.67 15.72 4.10
C SER A 51 -6.14 14.41 3.51
N LEU A 52 -4.93 14.05 3.84
CA LEU A 52 -4.34 12.77 3.47
C LEU A 52 -3.60 12.12 4.63
N PHE A 53 -3.46 10.82 4.51
CA PHE A 53 -2.64 10.00 5.40
C PHE A 53 -1.47 9.43 4.63
N THR A 54 -0.32 9.34 5.27
CA THR A 54 0.90 8.79 4.65
C THR A 54 1.74 8.06 5.68
N THR A 55 2.58 7.15 5.23
CA THR A 55 3.52 6.43 6.08
C THR A 55 4.92 7.01 5.94
N HIS A 56 5.57 7.23 7.09
CA HIS A 56 7.00 7.45 7.21
C HIS A 56 7.68 6.15 7.61
N MET A 57 8.48 5.57 6.70
CA MET A 57 9.05 4.23 6.89
C MET A 57 10.16 4.22 7.94
N HIS A 58 11.12 5.11 7.80
CA HIS A 58 12.29 5.22 8.68
C HIS A 58 13.02 6.55 8.44
N SER A 59 13.88 6.93 9.38
CA SER A 59 14.76 8.09 9.20
C SER A 59 15.69 7.90 8.00
N LYS A 60 15.86 8.94 7.18
CA LYS A 60 16.83 8.96 6.07
C LYS A 60 18.29 8.78 6.54
N THR A 61 18.55 9.04 7.81
CA THR A 61 19.87 8.87 8.42
C THR A 61 20.08 7.50 9.08
N LEU A 62 19.11 6.59 8.96
CA LEU A 62 19.20 5.26 9.54
C LEU A 62 20.35 4.48 8.87
N SER A 63 21.35 4.07 9.66
CA SER A 63 22.46 3.29 9.15
C SER A 63 22.04 1.85 8.79
N ILE A 64 22.78 1.21 7.88
CA ILE A 64 22.54 -0.18 7.49
C ILE A 64 22.57 -1.12 8.71
N LEU A 65 23.50 -0.90 9.63
CA LEU A 65 23.63 -1.74 10.85
C LEU A 65 22.40 -1.57 11.75
N GLU A 66 21.94 -0.34 11.96
CA GLU A 66 20.70 -0.08 12.73
C GLU A 66 19.48 -0.67 12.05
N PHE A 67 19.40 -0.56 10.71
CA PHE A 67 18.31 -1.17 9.95
C PHE A 67 18.29 -2.69 10.14
N LEU A 68 19.43 -3.36 9.98
CA LEU A 68 19.56 -4.80 10.20
C LEU A 68 19.19 -5.20 11.64
N PHE A 69 19.69 -4.45 12.62
CA PHE A 69 19.35 -4.70 14.03
C PHE A 69 17.84 -4.55 14.28
N LYS A 70 17.22 -3.48 13.76
CA LYS A 70 15.77 -3.26 13.88
C LYS A 70 14.97 -4.32 13.12
N SER A 71 15.45 -4.80 11.99
CA SER A 71 14.82 -5.89 11.23
C SER A 71 14.79 -7.19 12.05
N ILE A 72 15.90 -7.55 12.67
CA ILE A 72 16.00 -8.76 13.51
C ILE A 72 15.14 -8.63 14.78
N THR A 73 15.16 -7.46 15.42
CA THR A 73 14.44 -7.21 16.68
C THR A 73 12.99 -6.77 16.47
N LYS A 74 12.53 -6.64 15.22
CA LYS A 74 11.23 -6.07 14.83
C LYS A 74 10.99 -4.69 15.46
N GLY A 75 12.07 -3.91 15.52
CA GLY A 75 12.10 -2.59 16.15
C GLY A 75 11.30 -1.54 15.38
N LYS A 76 10.84 -0.53 16.10
CA LYS A 76 10.12 0.60 15.48
C LYS A 76 11.08 1.47 14.68
N THR A 77 10.70 1.81 13.43
CA THR A 77 11.49 2.66 12.54
C THR A 77 10.75 3.92 12.11
N GLY A 78 9.42 3.87 12.08
CA GLY A 78 8.58 4.94 11.55
C GLY A 78 7.17 4.97 12.16
N PHE A 79 6.30 5.72 11.52
CA PHE A 79 4.92 5.98 11.95
C PHE A 79 4.05 6.47 10.77
N ALA A 80 2.74 6.52 10.95
CA ALA A 80 1.84 7.19 10.01
C ALA A 80 1.63 8.65 10.38
N MET A 81 1.35 9.48 9.37
CA MET A 81 1.08 10.91 9.51
C MET A 81 -0.24 11.27 8.83
N ARG A 82 -0.87 12.31 9.33
CA ARG A 82 -1.91 13.07 8.63
C ARG A 82 -1.33 14.38 8.15
N TRP A 83 -1.69 14.79 6.95
CA TRP A 83 -1.49 16.13 6.46
C TRP A 83 -2.85 16.80 6.20
N ASP A 84 -2.97 18.02 6.61
CA ASP A 84 -4.04 18.92 6.20
C ASP A 84 -3.47 20.28 5.81
N ARG A 85 -4.28 21.07 5.10
CA ARG A 85 -3.82 22.34 4.53
C ARG A 85 -3.46 23.39 5.58
N GLU A 86 -4.07 23.36 6.77
CA GLU A 86 -3.92 24.38 7.79
C GLU A 86 -2.77 24.04 8.75
N LEU A 87 -2.68 22.79 9.17
CA LEU A 87 -1.75 22.34 10.21
C LEU A 87 -0.49 21.67 9.65
N GLY A 88 -0.48 21.29 8.36
CA GLY A 88 0.61 20.53 7.77
C GLY A 88 0.65 19.09 8.26
N PHE A 89 1.85 18.49 8.34
CA PHE A 89 2.04 17.11 8.78
C PHE A 89 1.98 16.97 10.30
N SER A 90 1.24 15.96 10.76
CA SER A 90 1.14 15.57 12.17
C SER A 90 1.19 14.06 12.31
N GLU A 91 1.89 13.56 13.34
CA GLU A 91 1.98 12.12 13.62
C GLU A 91 0.65 11.57 14.12
N ILE A 92 0.25 10.42 13.59
CA ILE A 92 -0.89 9.65 14.10
C ILE A 92 -0.43 8.84 15.32
N SER A 93 -1.05 9.13 16.46
CA SER A 93 -0.78 8.38 17.68
C SER A 93 -1.04 6.88 17.50
N LYS A 94 -0.24 6.02 18.17
CA LYS A 94 -0.30 4.55 18.11
C LYS A 94 0.14 3.91 16.78
N SER A 95 0.52 4.70 15.76
CA SER A 95 0.94 4.19 14.45
C SER A 95 2.41 3.73 14.40
N ARG A 96 3.22 4.02 15.43
CA ARG A 96 4.65 3.68 15.44
C ARG A 96 4.89 2.18 15.35
N GLY A 97 5.65 1.76 14.34
CA GLY A 97 5.99 0.38 14.08
C GLY A 97 7.28 0.18 13.30
N GLY A 98 7.59 -1.07 13.01
CA GLY A 98 8.72 -1.43 12.15
C GLY A 98 8.35 -1.28 10.70
N GLN A 99 8.93 -0.30 10.02
CA GLN A 99 8.77 0.04 8.63
C GLN A 99 7.28 0.11 8.23
N PRO A 100 6.53 1.14 8.71
CA PRO A 100 5.20 1.42 8.19
C PRO A 100 5.26 1.59 6.68
N ASN A 101 4.46 0.78 5.96
CA ASN A 101 4.49 0.68 4.51
C ASN A 101 3.12 1.10 3.94
N GLY A 102 2.26 0.19 3.55
CA GLY A 102 0.94 0.51 3.03
C GLY A 102 0.02 1.18 4.06
N ILE A 103 -0.83 2.09 3.59
CA ILE A 103 -1.83 2.78 4.41
C ILE A 103 -3.12 2.97 3.62
N VAL A 104 -4.26 2.64 4.22
CA VAL A 104 -5.59 2.94 3.68
C VAL A 104 -6.51 3.52 4.74
N TYR A 105 -7.29 4.51 4.35
CA TYR A 105 -8.31 5.14 5.18
C TYR A 105 -9.69 4.58 4.85
N ASP A 106 -10.36 4.04 5.87
CA ASP A 106 -11.77 3.66 5.79
C ASP A 106 -12.64 4.79 6.31
N ASN A 107 -13.23 5.56 5.39
CA ASN A 107 -14.12 6.67 5.71
C ASN A 107 -15.42 6.22 6.42
N SER A 108 -15.85 4.97 6.23
CA SER A 108 -17.11 4.48 6.82
C SER A 108 -16.99 4.28 8.34
N THR A 109 -15.80 3.95 8.81
CA THR A 109 -15.50 3.69 10.22
C THR A 109 -14.58 4.72 10.85
N ASP A 110 -14.06 5.67 10.07
CA ASP A 110 -13.04 6.64 10.47
C ASP A 110 -11.81 5.96 11.07
N SER A 111 -11.31 4.96 10.35
CA SER A 111 -10.15 4.19 10.77
C SER A 111 -9.05 4.10 9.71
N LEU A 112 -7.82 3.94 10.18
CA LEU A 112 -6.65 3.69 9.34
C LEU A 112 -6.20 2.26 9.47
N HIS A 113 -5.97 1.60 8.33
CA HIS A 113 -5.28 0.32 8.26
C HIS A 113 -3.85 0.57 7.79
N ILE A 114 -2.88 0.02 8.50
CA ILE A 114 -1.46 0.26 8.26
C ILE A 114 -0.71 -1.07 8.27
N SER A 115 0.04 -1.35 7.22
CA SER A 115 1.01 -2.45 7.22
C SER A 115 2.30 -2.02 7.91
N LEU A 116 2.83 -2.88 8.77
CA LEU A 116 4.08 -2.71 9.48
C LEU A 116 5.02 -3.83 9.04
N ASN A 117 5.72 -3.60 7.94
CA ASN A 117 6.49 -4.61 7.22
C ASN A 117 7.48 -5.37 8.11
N LEU A 118 8.39 -4.67 8.81
CA LEU A 118 9.37 -5.29 9.71
C LEU A 118 8.75 -5.80 11.03
N SER A 119 7.54 -5.38 11.36
CA SER A 119 6.83 -5.86 12.55
C SER A 119 5.96 -7.09 12.26
N ASP A 120 5.89 -7.58 11.02
CA ASP A 120 5.06 -8.70 10.56
C ASP A 120 3.61 -8.56 11.01
N LYS A 121 3.00 -7.41 10.78
CA LYS A 121 1.62 -7.18 11.16
C LYS A 121 0.94 -6.07 10.38
N ILE A 122 -0.38 -6.14 10.38
CA ILE A 122 -1.28 -5.05 10.00
C ILE A 122 -1.99 -4.59 11.26
N ILE A 123 -2.15 -3.28 11.42
CA ILE A 123 -2.93 -2.70 12.51
C ILE A 123 -4.06 -1.85 11.96
N SER A 124 -5.15 -1.72 12.72
CA SER A 124 -6.21 -0.75 12.49
C SER A 124 -6.30 0.22 13.67
N ILE A 125 -6.36 1.51 13.37
CA ILE A 125 -6.45 2.59 14.36
C ILE A 125 -7.78 3.32 14.16
N ASP A 126 -8.62 3.33 15.19
CA ASP A 126 -9.77 4.24 15.27
C ASP A 126 -9.25 5.66 15.53
N LEU A 127 -9.52 6.58 14.59
CA LEU A 127 -9.03 7.96 14.67
C LEU A 127 -9.77 8.81 15.68
N ARG A 128 -11.05 8.50 15.99
CA ARG A 128 -11.86 9.23 16.96
C ARG A 128 -11.43 8.89 18.38
N GLU A 129 -11.24 7.60 18.65
CA GLU A 129 -10.86 7.12 19.98
C GLU A 129 -9.34 7.04 20.18
N ASN A 130 -8.57 7.25 19.11
CA ASN A 130 -7.11 7.21 19.10
C ASN A 130 -6.56 5.91 19.72
N LYS A 131 -7.11 4.78 19.29
CA LYS A 131 -6.74 3.45 19.78
C LYS A 131 -6.58 2.44 18.64
N ILE A 132 -5.71 1.44 18.86
CA ILE A 132 -5.64 0.27 18.00
C ILE A 132 -6.88 -0.58 18.28
N ILE A 133 -7.69 -0.83 17.24
CA ILE A 133 -8.92 -1.64 17.33
C ILE A 133 -8.70 -3.05 16.80
N ASN A 134 -7.75 -3.26 15.89
CA ASN A 134 -7.38 -4.57 15.37
C ASN A 134 -5.87 -4.67 15.15
N ALA A 135 -5.37 -5.89 15.23
CA ALA A 135 -4.02 -6.24 14.82
C ALA A 135 -4.01 -7.68 14.28
N PHE A 136 -3.36 -7.89 13.15
CA PHE A 136 -3.24 -9.19 12.48
C PHE A 136 -1.78 -9.47 12.14
N SER A 137 -1.30 -10.65 12.48
CA SER A 137 0.05 -11.09 12.15
C SER A 137 0.10 -11.61 10.72
N LEU A 138 0.97 -11.01 9.92
CA LEU A 138 1.19 -11.37 8.52
C LEU A 138 2.66 -11.13 8.21
N ASN A 139 3.33 -12.10 7.62
CA ASN A 139 4.76 -12.01 7.34
C ASN A 139 5.03 -10.88 6.32
N SER A 140 5.90 -9.95 6.67
CA SER A 140 6.40 -8.87 5.82
C SER A 140 5.33 -8.25 4.90
N PRO A 141 4.20 -7.69 5.42
CA PRO A 141 3.16 -7.08 4.59
C PRO A 141 3.67 -5.81 3.93
N ASP A 142 3.34 -5.64 2.65
CA ASP A 142 3.67 -4.45 1.88
C ASP A 142 2.45 -3.52 1.77
N ASN A 143 2.00 -3.13 0.58
CA ASN A 143 0.88 -2.22 0.46
C ASN A 143 -0.49 -2.89 0.68
N LEU A 144 -1.45 -2.03 1.02
CA LEU A 144 -2.84 -2.38 1.27
C LEU A 144 -3.73 -1.72 0.20
N VAL A 145 -4.75 -2.45 -0.23
CA VAL A 145 -5.87 -1.89 -1.02
C VAL A 145 -7.17 -2.19 -0.29
N PHE A 146 -8.02 -1.20 -0.13
CA PHE A 146 -9.35 -1.32 0.47
C PHE A 146 -10.42 -1.23 -0.62
N ASP A 147 -11.23 -2.25 -0.77
CA ASP A 147 -12.30 -2.31 -1.79
C ASP A 147 -13.68 -1.84 -1.28
N GLY A 148 -13.72 -1.25 -0.07
CA GLY A 148 -14.94 -0.83 0.62
C GLY A 148 -15.46 -1.86 1.64
N GLN A 149 -14.96 -3.09 1.61
CA GLN A 149 -15.31 -4.16 2.54
C GLN A 149 -14.09 -4.97 3.00
N ASN A 150 -13.15 -5.21 2.10
CA ASN A 150 -12.00 -6.08 2.33
C ASN A 150 -10.68 -5.33 2.15
N LEU A 151 -9.66 -5.82 2.83
CA LEU A 151 -8.28 -5.42 2.62
C LEU A 151 -7.59 -6.48 1.76
N TRP A 152 -6.94 -6.02 0.70
CA TRP A 152 -6.08 -6.82 -0.16
C TRP A 152 -4.65 -6.47 0.14
N VAL A 153 -3.86 -7.46 0.50
CA VAL A 153 -2.51 -7.28 1.01
C VAL A 153 -1.56 -8.15 0.23
N THR A 154 -0.49 -7.56 -0.28
CA THR A 154 0.68 -8.31 -0.71
C THR A 154 1.60 -8.52 0.48
N ASN A 155 2.15 -9.70 0.62
CA ASN A 155 3.12 -9.99 1.66
C ASN A 155 4.21 -10.95 1.18
N PHE A 156 5.41 -10.78 1.70
CA PHE A 156 6.56 -11.55 1.30
C PHE A 156 6.71 -12.80 2.16
N GLU A 157 7.06 -13.92 1.49
CA GLU A 157 7.25 -15.24 2.10
C GLU A 157 8.72 -15.66 2.07
N HIS A 158 9.64 -14.71 2.07
CA HIS A 158 11.09 -14.93 2.03
C HIS A 158 11.77 -14.13 3.15
N GLU A 159 12.99 -14.53 3.47
CA GLU A 159 13.82 -13.81 4.43
C GLU A 159 14.50 -12.60 3.79
N ILE A 160 14.85 -11.59 4.58
CA ILE A 160 15.54 -10.37 4.12
C ILE A 160 16.81 -10.70 3.33
N LEU A 161 17.55 -11.73 3.75
CA LEU A 161 18.77 -12.17 3.08
C LEU A 161 18.53 -12.74 1.67
N ASP A 162 17.36 -13.29 1.41
CA ASP A 162 16.99 -13.79 0.09
C ASP A 162 16.78 -12.62 -0.89
N ALA A 163 16.22 -11.51 -0.42
CA ALA A 163 16.06 -10.29 -1.21
C ALA A 163 17.41 -9.70 -1.65
N LEU A 164 18.47 -9.86 -0.87
CA LEU A 164 19.82 -9.42 -1.25
C LEU A 164 20.43 -10.21 -2.44
N ARG A 165 19.86 -11.35 -2.78
CA ARG A 165 20.26 -12.16 -3.95
C ARG A 165 19.57 -11.74 -5.23
N CYS A 166 18.58 -10.86 -5.15
CA CYS A 166 17.88 -10.30 -6.30
C CYS A 166 18.74 -9.21 -6.94
N VAL A 167 19.54 -9.57 -7.92
CA VAL A 167 20.47 -8.67 -8.63
C VAL A 167 19.87 -8.21 -9.96
N ASP A 168 18.89 -8.94 -10.48
CA ASP A 168 18.27 -8.72 -11.79
C ASP A 168 16.87 -8.09 -11.65
N SER A 169 16.37 -7.58 -12.78
CA SER A 169 15.08 -6.86 -12.88
C SER A 169 13.84 -7.67 -12.50
N VAL A 170 13.93 -8.98 -12.47
CA VAL A 170 12.86 -9.87 -12.01
C VAL A 170 13.39 -10.70 -10.85
N CYS A 171 12.80 -10.52 -9.69
CA CYS A 171 13.16 -11.25 -8.49
C CYS A 171 12.06 -12.25 -8.13
N PRO A 172 12.16 -13.53 -8.52
CA PRO A 172 11.08 -14.52 -8.41
C PRO A 172 10.94 -15.09 -6.99
N LEU A 173 11.10 -14.26 -5.97
CA LEU A 173 10.93 -14.68 -4.60
C LEU A 173 9.46 -14.96 -4.27
N PRO A 174 9.20 -15.93 -3.37
CA PRO A 174 7.84 -16.29 -3.00
C PRO A 174 7.12 -15.15 -2.30
N PHE A 175 5.84 -15.01 -2.65
CA PHE A 175 4.94 -14.03 -2.07
C PHE A 175 3.53 -14.58 -1.93
N ARG A 176 2.70 -13.83 -1.25
CA ARG A 176 1.29 -14.15 -1.07
C ARG A 176 0.44 -12.90 -1.29
N VAL A 177 -0.76 -13.12 -1.80
CA VAL A 177 -1.84 -12.14 -1.78
C VAL A 177 -2.86 -12.64 -0.75
N THR A 178 -3.19 -11.81 0.22
CA THR A 178 -4.12 -12.15 1.29
C THR A 178 -5.30 -11.18 1.28
N LYS A 179 -6.52 -11.72 1.23
CA LYS A 179 -7.77 -10.98 1.35
C LYS A 179 -8.31 -11.12 2.78
N LEU A 180 -8.49 -10.01 3.45
CA LEU A 180 -8.99 -9.93 4.81
C LEU A 180 -10.33 -9.20 4.84
N ASP A 181 -11.26 -9.64 5.65
CA ASP A 181 -12.38 -8.79 6.07
C ASP A 181 -11.85 -7.60 6.88
N ALA A 182 -12.14 -6.38 6.44
CA ALA A 182 -11.52 -5.16 7.01
C ALA A 182 -11.95 -4.88 8.46
N LYS A 183 -13.11 -5.39 8.89
CA LYS A 183 -13.63 -5.16 10.25
C LYS A 183 -13.07 -6.17 11.25
N SER A 184 -13.03 -7.44 10.88
CA SER A 184 -12.65 -8.54 11.79
C SER A 184 -11.21 -9.01 11.63
N TYR A 185 -10.55 -8.64 10.55
CA TYR A 185 -9.24 -9.15 10.11
C TYR A 185 -9.21 -10.68 9.90
N LYS A 186 -10.41 -11.26 9.68
CA LYS A 186 -10.50 -12.67 9.30
C LYS A 186 -9.97 -12.84 7.87
N VAL A 187 -9.07 -13.80 7.69
CA VAL A 187 -8.63 -14.23 6.35
C VAL A 187 -9.82 -14.85 5.63
N LEU A 188 -10.17 -14.27 4.49
CA LEU A 188 -11.22 -14.78 3.60
C LEU A 188 -10.62 -15.71 2.56
N GLU A 189 -9.54 -15.25 1.92
CA GLU A 189 -8.82 -15.97 0.89
C GLU A 189 -7.32 -15.65 0.93
N SER A 190 -6.51 -16.55 0.38
CA SER A 190 -5.07 -16.34 0.29
C SER A 190 -4.49 -17.17 -0.85
N TRP A 191 -3.67 -16.53 -1.70
CA TRP A 191 -3.02 -17.13 -2.86
C TRP A 191 -1.49 -17.04 -2.67
N PHE A 192 -0.82 -18.18 -2.87
CA PHE A 192 0.63 -18.28 -2.79
C PHE A 192 1.23 -18.41 -4.17
N PHE A 193 2.28 -17.66 -4.43
CA PHE A 193 3.01 -17.65 -5.68
C PHE A 193 4.52 -17.79 -5.42
N ALA A 194 5.20 -18.53 -6.28
CA ALA A 194 6.64 -18.69 -6.25
C ALA A 194 7.19 -18.92 -7.65
N GLY A 195 8.37 -18.37 -7.92
CA GLY A 195 9.06 -18.52 -9.19
C GLY A 195 8.68 -17.49 -10.25
N GLU A 196 9.37 -17.59 -11.40
CA GLU A 196 9.15 -16.72 -12.54
C GLU A 196 7.74 -16.87 -13.15
N PRO A 197 7.23 -15.87 -13.88
CA PRO A 197 7.96 -14.70 -14.40
C PRO A 197 7.77 -13.41 -13.59
N PHE A 198 7.25 -13.44 -12.39
CA PHE A 198 6.89 -12.27 -11.59
C PHE A 198 7.24 -12.48 -10.12
N GLY A 199 7.70 -11.43 -9.46
CA GLY A 199 8.01 -11.49 -8.05
C GLY A 199 7.99 -10.12 -7.38
N LEU A 200 8.10 -10.11 -6.05
CA LEU A 200 8.09 -8.93 -5.20
C LEU A 200 6.94 -7.94 -5.51
N PRO A 201 5.68 -8.40 -5.59
CA PRO A 201 4.57 -7.48 -5.77
C PRO A 201 4.45 -6.55 -4.57
N SER A 202 4.32 -5.27 -4.85
CA SER A 202 4.07 -4.28 -3.82
C SER A 202 2.58 -4.02 -3.60
N VAL A 203 1.75 -4.29 -4.59
CA VAL A 203 0.31 -4.01 -4.51
C VAL A 203 -0.52 -5.08 -5.23
N ALA A 204 -1.71 -5.38 -4.70
CA ALA A 204 -2.73 -6.22 -5.32
C ALA A 204 -4.04 -5.43 -5.41
N VAL A 205 -4.49 -5.15 -6.63
CA VAL A 205 -5.69 -4.36 -6.91
C VAL A 205 -6.79 -5.26 -7.46
N PRO A 206 -7.90 -5.48 -6.74
CA PRO A 206 -9.05 -6.18 -7.28
C PRO A 206 -9.72 -5.33 -8.37
N ILE A 207 -9.99 -5.95 -9.51
CA ILE A 207 -10.75 -5.33 -10.58
C ILE A 207 -12.14 -5.97 -10.61
N SER A 208 -13.16 -5.14 -10.43
CA SER A 208 -14.54 -5.54 -10.65
C SER A 208 -15.21 -4.56 -11.60
N ASN A 209 -15.46 -4.98 -12.80
CA ASN A 209 -16.34 -4.29 -13.73
C ASN A 209 -17.28 -5.31 -14.38
N GLU A 210 -18.26 -4.85 -15.16
CA GLU A 210 -19.24 -5.73 -15.80
C GLU A 210 -18.63 -6.77 -16.76
N LEU A 211 -17.41 -6.53 -17.25
CA LEU A 211 -16.72 -7.38 -18.23
C LEU A 211 -15.69 -8.32 -17.57
N ILE A 212 -15.15 -7.93 -16.40
CA ILE A 212 -14.03 -8.62 -15.75
C ILE A 212 -14.33 -8.69 -14.26
N SER A 213 -14.85 -9.82 -13.80
CA SER A 213 -15.03 -10.09 -12.37
C SER A 213 -13.94 -11.04 -11.86
N GLY A 214 -13.52 -10.85 -10.60
CA GLY A 214 -12.57 -11.74 -9.93
C GLY A 214 -11.12 -11.63 -10.37
N GLN A 215 -10.75 -10.64 -11.20
CA GLN A 215 -9.35 -10.41 -11.55
C GLN A 215 -8.64 -9.55 -10.50
N ILE A 216 -7.42 -9.95 -10.18
CA ILE A 216 -6.50 -9.22 -9.31
C ILE A 216 -5.29 -8.82 -10.13
N VAL A 217 -4.99 -7.52 -10.18
CA VAL A 217 -3.80 -6.99 -10.83
C VAL A 217 -2.71 -6.76 -9.78
N LEU A 218 -1.50 -7.19 -10.10
CA LEU A 218 -0.32 -7.04 -9.27
C LEU A 218 0.63 -6.01 -9.88
N GLY A 219 1.05 -5.04 -9.08
CA GLY A 219 2.18 -4.16 -9.36
C GLY A 219 3.39 -4.57 -8.56
N SER A 220 4.59 -4.35 -9.08
CA SER A 220 5.85 -4.68 -8.42
C SER A 220 6.85 -3.54 -8.56
N PHE A 221 7.65 -3.31 -7.54
CA PHE A 221 8.76 -2.35 -7.57
C PHE A 221 10.04 -2.95 -8.20
N MET A 222 10.07 -4.27 -8.44
CA MET A 222 11.21 -5.00 -9.01
C MET A 222 10.82 -5.78 -10.27
N SER A 223 9.79 -5.35 -11.00
CA SER A 223 9.38 -5.99 -12.25
C SER A 223 9.11 -4.95 -13.34
N ASP A 224 9.34 -5.33 -14.59
CA ASP A 224 9.09 -4.52 -15.79
C ASP A 224 7.66 -4.64 -16.34
N ARG A 225 6.77 -5.31 -15.61
CA ARG A 225 5.42 -5.65 -16.07
C ARG A 225 4.40 -5.66 -14.94
N LEU A 226 3.14 -5.59 -15.31
CA LEU A 226 2.02 -5.96 -14.44
C LEU A 226 1.71 -7.43 -14.62
N ALA A 227 1.31 -8.09 -13.55
CA ALA A 227 0.74 -9.44 -13.60
C ALA A 227 -0.73 -9.39 -13.20
N TYR A 228 -1.49 -10.41 -13.57
CA TYR A 228 -2.85 -10.60 -13.10
C TYR A 228 -3.16 -12.08 -12.90
N PHE A 229 -4.08 -12.37 -12.00
CA PHE A 229 -4.62 -13.70 -11.82
C PHE A 229 -6.14 -13.61 -11.58
N ASN A 230 -6.83 -14.73 -11.83
CA ASN A 230 -8.25 -14.83 -11.51
C ASN A 230 -8.43 -15.50 -10.16
N ALA A 231 -9.01 -14.77 -9.20
CA ALA A 231 -9.24 -15.25 -7.84
C ALA A 231 -10.22 -16.43 -7.77
N ASP A 232 -11.11 -16.59 -8.77
CA ASP A 232 -12.10 -17.67 -8.84
C ASP A 232 -11.51 -18.98 -9.38
N GLN A 233 -10.31 -18.94 -9.97
CA GLN A 233 -9.60 -20.14 -10.44
C GLN A 233 -8.69 -20.68 -9.33
N LYS A 234 -9.12 -21.77 -8.70
CA LYS A 234 -8.32 -22.55 -7.72
C LYS A 234 -7.52 -23.64 -8.40
#